data_990a9a631358a835a983b2e3d229c9bb
#
_entry.id   990a9a631358a835a983b2e3d229c9bb
#
_cell.length_a   1.000
_cell.length_b   1.000
_cell.length_c   1.000
_cell.angle_alpha   90.00
_cell.angle_beta   90.00
_cell.angle_gamma   90.00
#
_symmetry.space_group_name_H-M   'P 1'
#
loop_
_entity.id
_entity.type
_entity.pdbx_description
1 polymer ?
#
loop_
_entity_poly.entity_id
_entity_poly.type
_entity_poly.pdbx_seq_one_letter_code
_entity_poly.pdbx_strand_id
1 'polypeptide(L)'
;VKVLLKNTQPLLGDRMMFTPVVRDYKKAYPDHQLGVFSAGPEIWQNNPHIDHTVTAANADEIYDVGPGKVTRGSKTNGLHITAAFRCSLVEKSGRPIKQGKFKPDIHLSDDEKNHRLVLGRYWVINCDTGPMTAKRWRSERFQQLVESMPEITFVQVGLAKDNYARLSGDNVIDMIGLTKIRELFGLVYHADGCISLVSSLMHVAAAFDKPCVVLAGGREPFTFERYPNHRYLDTIGMLPCCKKNACWKNALSACKDNDGTIARCMDLITVRQVKDAVESYYEGGALEKPAPTIETKLKPVLRIVGNTKCLGGAERSYIEIARMFIANGWRVELSPDGSVAGDIAAALPPKVTVNSHLTRPCDILLLYASDMVFNFHQDRFKVFERLRAGRKVMALTYKIGKAGEVPWTKGWDRYLFLSSTLEKQFKLKTQNQKLKTTVLAPPVDIEPFLAVKPNYSGGVRAVRHSSQGDVKFPADLQDIMSRCKANFCFMPGPSWLQFKVNVSRIPYSHDPASVADFLGRGNVFWYLLPDGYTDQGPRVIVEAMAAGLPVIAEDRDGPADRVTTETGWKIDSHEEAVEIINSLTPEILAEKGKAARQRAKTEFIKENWFDEVTK
;
A
#
# COMPACT_ATOMS: atom_id res chain seq x y z
N VAL A 1 -24.77 32.41 20.20
CA VAL A 1 -24.32 33.18 19.03
C VAL A 1 -23.57 32.25 18.09
N LYS A 2 -23.92 32.23 16.81
CA LYS A 2 -23.22 31.49 15.76
C LYS A 2 -22.17 32.39 15.13
N VAL A 3 -20.90 32.03 15.28
CA VAL A 3 -19.77 32.83 14.80
C VAL A 3 -19.02 32.06 13.74
N LEU A 4 -18.79 32.66 12.57
CA LEU A 4 -17.96 32.08 11.52
C LEU A 4 -16.64 32.83 11.38
N LEU A 5 -15.53 32.13 11.59
CA LEU A 5 -14.19 32.64 11.35
C LEU A 5 -13.73 32.25 9.95
N LYS A 6 -13.43 33.24 9.11
CA LYS A 6 -12.89 33.03 7.77
C LYS A 6 -11.37 33.19 7.78
N ASN A 7 -10.66 32.20 7.21
CA ASN A 7 -9.23 32.29 6.95
C ASN A 7 -8.94 31.87 5.51
N THR A 8 -8.60 32.82 4.66
CA THR A 8 -8.36 32.64 3.23
C THR A 8 -6.88 32.50 2.88
N GLN A 9 -6.01 32.25 3.87
CA GLN A 9 -4.57 32.08 3.61
C GLN A 9 -4.31 30.88 2.70
N PRO A 10 -3.51 31.04 1.62
CA PRO A 10 -3.33 30.00 0.63
C PRO A 10 -2.41 28.86 1.11
N LEU A 11 -1.46 29.16 2.02
CA LEU A 11 -0.45 28.21 2.46
C LEU A 11 -0.93 27.36 3.63
N LEU A 12 -0.62 26.06 3.59
CA LEU A 12 -0.98 25.10 4.64
C LEU A 12 -0.44 25.54 6.02
N GLY A 13 0.82 25.99 6.10
CA GLY A 13 1.44 26.46 7.33
C GLY A 13 0.65 27.59 8.00
N ASP A 14 0.28 28.63 7.23
CA ASP A 14 -0.48 29.79 7.73
C ASP A 14 -1.84 29.37 8.30
N ARG A 15 -2.52 28.43 7.62
CA ARG A 15 -3.80 27.89 8.09
C ARG A 15 -3.64 27.09 9.39
N MET A 16 -2.58 26.31 9.53
CA MET A 16 -2.28 25.59 10.76
C MET A 16 -1.99 26.54 11.91
N MET A 17 -1.28 27.64 11.68
CA MET A 17 -1.01 28.66 12.70
C MET A 17 -2.25 29.47 13.10
N PHE A 18 -3.34 29.36 12.38
CA PHE A 18 -4.63 29.92 12.76
C PHE A 18 -5.42 29.01 13.74
N THR A 19 -5.17 27.69 13.73
CA THR A 19 -5.93 26.75 14.59
C THR A 19 -5.85 27.03 16.08
N PRO A 20 -4.71 27.48 16.66
CA PRO A 20 -4.67 27.87 18.09
C PRO A 20 -5.61 29.04 18.42
N VAL A 21 -5.82 29.95 17.48
CA VAL A 21 -6.72 31.11 17.68
C VAL A 21 -8.16 30.67 17.78
N VAL A 22 -8.57 29.69 16.95
CA VAL A 22 -9.91 29.06 17.00
C VAL A 22 -10.12 28.38 18.35
N ARG A 23 -9.16 27.58 18.81
CA ARG A 23 -9.17 26.95 20.13
C ARG A 23 -9.29 27.99 21.25
N ASP A 24 -8.47 29.04 21.22
CA ASP A 24 -8.43 30.05 22.27
C ASP A 24 -9.71 30.91 22.30
N TYR A 25 -10.30 31.16 21.13
CA TYR A 25 -11.63 31.80 21.00
C TYR A 25 -12.71 30.95 21.66
N LYS A 26 -12.79 29.65 21.31
CA LYS A 26 -13.81 28.74 21.86
C LYS A 26 -13.67 28.58 23.38
N LYS A 27 -12.44 28.58 23.90
CA LYS A 27 -12.20 28.61 25.36
C LYS A 27 -12.67 29.88 26.05
N ALA A 28 -12.54 31.03 25.39
CA ALA A 28 -12.98 32.30 25.93
C ALA A 28 -14.52 32.46 25.87
N TYR A 29 -15.13 31.85 24.83
CA TYR A 29 -16.58 31.95 24.58
C TYR A 29 -17.18 30.55 24.36
N PRO A 30 -17.29 29.72 25.41
CA PRO A 30 -17.73 28.32 25.31
C PRO A 30 -19.16 28.15 24.78
N ASP A 31 -20.03 29.14 25.02
CA ASP A 31 -21.43 29.11 24.58
C ASP A 31 -21.64 29.50 23.11
N HIS A 32 -20.61 30.00 22.43
CA HIS A 32 -20.70 30.32 21.01
C HIS A 32 -20.59 29.02 20.16
N GLN A 33 -21.49 28.87 19.20
CA GLN A 33 -21.31 27.88 18.11
C GLN A 33 -20.33 28.46 17.10
N LEU A 34 -19.17 27.82 16.97
CA LEU A 34 -18.04 28.35 16.21
C LEU A 34 -17.81 27.56 14.93
N GLY A 35 -18.02 28.17 13.79
CA GLY A 35 -17.65 27.61 12.48
C GLY A 35 -16.35 28.19 11.95
N VAL A 36 -15.71 27.46 11.04
CA VAL A 36 -14.52 27.91 10.33
C VAL A 36 -14.71 27.74 8.81
N PHE A 37 -14.45 28.80 8.07
CA PHE A 37 -14.34 28.76 6.61
C PHE A 37 -12.88 28.95 6.22
N SER A 38 -12.28 27.86 5.71
CA SER A 38 -10.87 27.84 5.28
C SER A 38 -10.70 26.83 4.17
N ALA A 39 -9.73 27.05 3.29
CA ALA A 39 -9.30 26.02 2.34
C ALA A 39 -8.65 24.85 3.10
N GLY A 40 -8.77 23.63 2.57
CA GLY A 40 -8.20 22.41 3.20
C GLY A 40 -8.97 22.00 4.46
N PRO A 41 -10.19 21.47 4.30
CA PRO A 41 -11.04 21.04 5.41
C PRO A 41 -10.38 19.96 6.29
N GLU A 42 -9.38 19.26 5.77
CA GLU A 42 -8.65 18.19 6.44
C GLU A 42 -7.96 18.66 7.75
N ILE A 43 -7.58 19.96 7.83
CA ILE A 43 -6.96 20.54 9.02
C ILE A 43 -7.94 20.58 10.20
N TRP A 44 -9.22 20.72 9.88
CA TRP A 44 -10.31 20.97 10.84
C TRP A 44 -11.07 19.71 11.24
N GLN A 45 -10.80 18.57 10.58
CA GLN A 45 -11.43 17.30 10.94
C GLN A 45 -11.15 16.90 12.37
N ASN A 46 -12.18 16.37 13.04
CA ASN A 46 -12.15 15.95 14.45
C ASN A 46 -11.80 17.06 15.46
N ASN A 47 -11.86 18.34 15.07
CA ASN A 47 -11.57 19.44 15.96
C ASN A 47 -12.77 19.71 16.90
N PRO A 48 -12.67 19.51 18.22
CA PRO A 48 -13.79 19.64 19.16
C PRO A 48 -14.22 21.10 19.39
N HIS A 49 -13.47 22.05 18.89
CA HIS A 49 -13.77 23.49 19.05
C HIS A 49 -14.66 24.04 17.95
N ILE A 50 -14.98 23.23 16.93
CA ILE A 50 -15.69 23.67 15.73
C ILE A 50 -17.04 22.97 15.61
N ASP A 51 -18.07 23.76 15.33
CA ASP A 51 -19.38 23.28 14.91
C ASP A 51 -19.47 23.38 13.38
N HIS A 52 -19.40 22.24 12.70
CA HIS A 52 -19.43 22.15 11.25
C HIS A 52 -20.78 22.54 10.63
N THR A 53 -21.83 22.73 11.44
CA THR A 53 -23.15 23.20 10.98
C THR A 53 -23.20 24.72 10.82
N VAL A 54 -22.25 25.46 11.38
CA VAL A 54 -22.16 26.91 11.23
C VAL A 54 -21.48 27.27 9.91
N THR A 55 -22.24 27.92 9.06
CA THR A 55 -21.85 28.32 7.69
C THR A 55 -22.08 29.80 7.47
N ALA A 56 -21.65 30.33 6.32
CA ALA A 56 -21.90 31.73 5.98
C ALA A 56 -23.39 32.06 5.81
N ALA A 57 -24.25 31.07 5.59
CA ALA A 57 -25.69 31.26 5.43
C ALA A 57 -26.46 31.38 6.75
N ASN A 58 -25.89 30.84 7.86
CA ASN A 58 -26.58 30.78 9.16
C ASN A 58 -25.80 31.38 10.33
N ALA A 59 -24.64 31.98 10.07
CA ALA A 59 -23.87 32.66 11.11
C ALA A 59 -24.46 34.02 11.45
N ASP A 60 -24.54 34.31 12.76
CA ASP A 60 -24.94 35.62 13.26
C ASP A 60 -23.84 36.66 13.03
N GLU A 61 -22.59 36.22 13.12
CA GLU A 61 -21.38 37.03 12.99
C GLU A 61 -20.33 36.34 12.12
N ILE A 62 -19.67 37.13 11.27
CA ILE A 62 -18.64 36.63 10.36
C ILE A 62 -17.39 37.51 10.46
N TYR A 63 -16.26 36.90 10.77
CA TYR A 63 -14.96 37.60 10.86
C TYR A 63 -13.96 37.03 9.86
N ASP A 64 -13.47 37.85 8.95
CA ASP A 64 -12.36 37.50 8.06
C ASP A 64 -11.04 37.73 8.78
N VAL A 65 -10.37 36.66 9.22
CA VAL A 65 -9.19 36.70 10.08
C VAL A 65 -7.94 36.38 9.27
N GLY A 66 -7.17 37.42 9.01
CA GLY A 66 -5.86 37.30 8.39
C GLY A 66 -4.78 37.95 9.25
N PRO A 67 -3.49 37.67 8.99
CA PRO A 67 -2.41 38.32 9.75
C PRO A 67 -2.26 39.82 9.39
N GLY A 68 -2.91 40.28 8.34
CA GLY A 68 -3.16 41.68 7.94
C GLY A 68 -2.02 42.68 8.16
N LYS A 69 -2.38 43.91 8.60
CA LYS A 69 -1.43 44.98 8.94
C LYS A 69 -0.52 44.58 10.12
N VAL A 70 -0.97 43.68 11.00
CA VAL A 70 -0.22 43.18 12.16
C VAL A 70 0.97 42.33 11.71
N THR A 71 0.91 41.68 10.55
CA THR A 71 2.05 40.92 10.01
C THR A 71 3.23 41.83 9.67
N ARG A 72 2.96 43.05 9.21
CA ARG A 72 4.03 44.05 9.02
C ARG A 72 4.68 44.44 10.34
N GLY A 73 3.87 44.57 11.40
CA GLY A 73 4.36 44.81 12.77
C GLY A 73 5.11 43.59 13.34
N SER A 74 4.65 42.35 13.09
CA SER A 74 5.34 41.15 13.55
C SER A 74 6.72 40.95 12.88
N LYS A 75 6.87 41.36 11.62
CA LYS A 75 8.15 41.37 10.93
C LYS A 75 9.20 42.29 11.59
N THR A 76 8.76 43.34 12.26
CA THR A 76 9.66 44.28 12.92
C THR A 76 9.77 44.05 14.43
N ASN A 77 8.73 43.49 15.07
CA ASN A 77 8.59 43.42 16.53
C ASN A 77 8.81 42.01 17.10
N GLY A 78 9.14 41.01 16.28
CA GLY A 78 9.35 39.62 16.74
C GLY A 78 8.10 38.91 17.24
N LEU A 79 6.91 39.40 16.91
CA LEU A 79 5.64 38.79 17.31
C LEU A 79 5.42 37.48 16.56
N HIS A 80 5.04 36.41 17.27
CA HIS A 80 4.67 35.14 16.65
C HIS A 80 3.44 35.30 15.76
N ILE A 81 3.41 34.67 14.59
CA ILE A 81 2.35 34.84 13.57
C ILE A 81 0.95 34.44 14.12
N THR A 82 0.87 33.43 15.00
CA THR A 82 -0.37 33.07 15.70
C THR A 82 -0.92 34.24 16.53
N ALA A 83 -0.04 34.99 17.18
CA ALA A 83 -0.46 36.19 17.92
C ALA A 83 -0.96 37.28 16.98
N ALA A 84 -0.40 37.40 15.75
CA ALA A 84 -0.91 38.32 14.76
C ALA A 84 -2.34 37.97 14.32
N PHE A 85 -2.66 36.71 14.09
CA PHE A 85 -4.04 36.26 13.81
C PHE A 85 -4.98 36.58 14.98
N ARG A 86 -4.56 36.31 16.21
CA ARG A 86 -5.34 36.62 17.42
C ARG A 86 -5.63 38.13 17.53
N CYS A 87 -4.64 38.98 17.35
CA CYS A 87 -4.81 40.43 17.39
C CYS A 87 -5.81 40.89 16.32
N SER A 88 -5.73 40.34 15.11
CA SER A 88 -6.70 40.65 14.04
C SER A 88 -8.12 40.25 14.41
N LEU A 89 -8.31 39.10 15.06
CA LEU A 89 -9.64 38.67 15.51
C LEU A 89 -10.17 39.54 16.65
N VAL A 90 -9.34 39.88 17.62
CA VAL A 90 -9.70 40.77 18.73
C VAL A 90 -10.10 42.17 18.22
N GLU A 91 -9.31 42.74 17.28
CA GLU A 91 -9.61 44.03 16.66
C GLU A 91 -10.98 44.03 15.96
N LYS A 92 -11.27 42.95 15.19
CA LYS A 92 -12.49 42.88 14.40
C LYS A 92 -13.74 42.52 15.22
N SER A 93 -13.58 41.68 16.23
CA SER A 93 -14.72 41.22 17.04
C SER A 93 -14.99 42.10 18.27
N GLY A 94 -14.05 42.93 18.66
CA GLY A 94 -14.10 43.65 19.94
C GLY A 94 -14.02 42.73 21.17
N ARG A 95 -13.77 41.44 21.00
CA ARG A 95 -13.80 40.44 22.05
C ARG A 95 -12.39 40.09 22.52
N PRO A 96 -12.07 40.24 23.81
CA PRO A 96 -10.77 39.88 24.38
C PRO A 96 -10.58 38.35 24.34
N ILE A 97 -9.43 37.90 23.82
CA ILE A 97 -9.05 36.49 23.76
C ILE A 97 -7.69 36.33 24.43
N LYS A 98 -7.65 35.54 25.51
CA LYS A 98 -6.42 35.23 26.22
C LYS A 98 -5.53 34.36 25.31
N GLN A 99 -4.25 34.73 25.21
CA GLN A 99 -3.26 33.96 24.44
C GLN A 99 -2.99 32.62 25.11
N GLY A 100 -3.26 31.54 24.43
CA GLY A 100 -2.85 30.19 24.79
C GLY A 100 -1.48 29.82 24.20
N LYS A 101 -1.20 28.52 24.12
CA LYS A 101 0.02 28.00 23.48
C LYS A 101 -0.04 28.27 21.98
N PHE A 102 1.08 28.64 21.36
CA PHE A 102 1.17 28.86 19.91
C PHE A 102 1.11 27.55 19.09
N LYS A 103 1.14 26.42 19.75
CA LYS A 103 1.06 25.08 19.15
C LYS A 103 -0.20 24.93 18.27
N PRO A 104 -0.07 24.52 17.01
CA PRO A 104 -1.21 24.21 16.16
C PRO A 104 -2.12 23.15 16.78
N ASP A 105 -3.42 23.27 16.53
CA ASP A 105 -4.45 22.47 17.16
C ASP A 105 -5.06 21.50 16.13
N ILE A 106 -4.39 20.36 15.95
CA ILE A 106 -4.74 19.33 14.99
C ILE A 106 -5.18 18.06 15.74
N HIS A 107 -6.30 17.50 15.32
CA HIS A 107 -6.91 16.34 15.97
C HIS A 107 -6.98 15.16 15.02
N LEU A 108 -6.44 14.02 15.45
CA LEU A 108 -6.56 12.74 14.75
C LEU A 108 -7.69 11.91 15.39
N SER A 109 -8.42 11.15 14.58
CA SER A 109 -9.31 10.11 15.08
C SER A 109 -8.51 8.96 15.71
N ASP A 110 -9.18 8.07 16.44
CA ASP A 110 -8.50 6.91 17.00
C ASP A 110 -8.04 5.93 15.92
N ASP A 111 -8.78 5.81 14.81
CA ASP A 111 -8.35 5.03 13.65
C ASP A 111 -7.06 5.61 13.04
N GLU A 112 -6.97 6.93 12.89
CA GLU A 112 -5.76 7.58 12.38
C GLU A 112 -4.56 7.44 13.33
N LYS A 113 -4.79 7.48 14.65
CA LYS A 113 -3.75 7.23 15.67
C LYS A 113 -3.29 5.78 15.71
N ASN A 114 -4.18 4.84 15.40
CA ASN A 114 -3.85 3.42 15.37
C ASN A 114 -3.23 2.99 14.02
N HIS A 115 -3.44 3.77 12.98
CA HIS A 115 -2.96 3.47 11.62
C HIS A 115 -1.52 3.95 11.41
N ARG A 116 -0.56 3.02 11.41
CA ARG A 116 0.86 3.32 11.14
C ARG A 116 1.18 3.15 9.67
N LEU A 117 1.53 4.24 9.02
CA LEU A 117 1.97 4.26 7.63
C LEU A 117 3.39 3.69 7.45
N VAL A 118 4.24 3.86 8.41
CA VAL A 118 5.60 3.31 8.46
C VAL A 118 5.78 2.63 9.80
N LEU A 119 6.29 1.39 9.78
CA LEU A 119 6.60 0.64 11.00
C LEU A 119 8.00 0.97 11.51
N GLY A 120 8.18 0.84 12.82
CA GLY A 120 9.46 1.14 13.48
C GLY A 120 9.64 2.61 13.78
N ARG A 121 10.88 2.99 14.07
CA ARG A 121 11.29 4.35 14.41
C ARG A 121 11.81 5.07 13.18
N TYR A 122 11.46 6.33 12.99
CA TYR A 122 11.88 7.12 11.83
C TYR A 122 11.77 8.62 12.10
N TRP A 123 12.50 9.38 11.29
CA TRP A 123 12.37 10.83 11.17
C TRP A 123 11.72 11.20 9.84
N VAL A 124 10.81 12.16 9.86
CA VAL A 124 10.22 12.71 8.64
C VAL A 124 11.07 13.84 8.12
N ILE A 125 11.46 13.83 6.85
CA ILE A 125 12.31 14.84 6.25
C ILE A 125 11.64 15.49 5.03
N ASN A 126 11.69 16.83 4.96
CA ASN A 126 11.23 17.61 3.80
C ASN A 126 12.37 18.46 3.26
N CYS A 127 12.67 18.31 1.97
CA CYS A 127 13.84 18.91 1.31
C CYS A 127 13.51 20.13 0.44
N ASP A 128 12.25 20.58 0.37
CA ASP A 128 11.88 21.73 -0.46
C ASP A 128 10.79 22.60 0.20
N THR A 129 10.68 23.82 -0.29
CA THR A 129 9.74 24.85 0.18
C THR A 129 8.81 25.35 -0.93
N GLY A 130 8.74 24.63 -2.05
CA GLY A 130 7.96 25.03 -3.23
C GLY A 130 8.39 26.39 -3.77
N PRO A 131 7.49 27.41 -3.81
CA PRO A 131 7.80 28.72 -4.42
C PRO A 131 8.76 29.58 -3.60
N MET A 132 9.03 29.23 -2.33
CA MET A 132 9.91 30.04 -1.47
C MET A 132 11.38 29.63 -1.60
N THR A 133 11.94 29.78 -2.79
CA THR A 133 13.25 29.27 -3.18
C THR A 133 14.43 29.83 -2.36
N ALA A 134 14.28 30.99 -1.73
CA ALA A 134 15.30 31.53 -0.83
C ALA A 134 15.47 30.75 0.48
N LYS A 135 14.56 29.82 0.81
CA LYS A 135 14.64 28.96 1.99
C LYS A 135 15.24 27.57 1.69
N ARG A 136 15.62 27.28 0.47
CA ARG A 136 16.17 25.96 0.07
C ARG A 136 17.54 25.73 0.67
N TRP A 137 17.78 24.51 1.08
CA TRP A 137 19.10 24.00 1.43
C TRP A 137 19.59 23.10 0.29
N ARG A 138 20.90 22.87 0.18
CA ARG A 138 21.46 22.06 -0.92
C ARG A 138 20.97 20.63 -0.86
N SER A 139 20.52 20.11 -1.98
CA SER A 139 20.04 18.71 -2.09
C SER A 139 21.16 17.72 -1.73
N GLU A 140 22.39 18.00 -2.14
CA GLU A 140 23.56 17.18 -1.86
C GLU A 140 23.84 17.10 -0.35
N ARG A 141 23.54 18.15 0.41
CA ARG A 141 23.70 18.15 1.87
C ARG A 141 22.61 17.34 2.58
N PHE A 142 21.39 17.33 2.06
CA PHE A 142 20.37 16.42 2.55
C PHE A 142 20.78 14.96 2.32
N GLN A 143 21.37 14.67 1.17
CA GLN A 143 21.89 13.33 0.86
C GLN A 143 23.03 12.96 1.81
N GLN A 144 24.02 13.83 1.98
CA GLN A 144 25.12 13.64 2.94
C GLN A 144 24.63 13.46 4.38
N LEU A 145 23.58 14.18 4.77
CA LEU A 145 23.00 14.05 6.10
C LEU A 145 22.44 12.64 6.34
N VAL A 146 21.61 12.11 5.44
CA VAL A 146 21.01 10.77 5.61
C VAL A 146 22.07 9.67 5.53
N GLU A 147 23.10 9.84 4.70
CA GLU A 147 24.25 8.92 4.62
C GLU A 147 25.10 8.93 5.90
N SER A 148 25.19 10.09 6.57
CA SER A 148 25.97 10.22 7.81
C SER A 148 25.28 9.66 9.05
N MET A 149 24.02 9.23 8.93
CA MET A 149 23.18 8.72 10.02
C MET A 149 22.47 7.41 9.60
N PRO A 150 23.22 6.35 9.27
CA PRO A 150 22.65 5.10 8.72
C PRO A 150 21.72 4.36 9.70
N GLU A 151 21.85 4.62 11.00
CA GLU A 151 21.04 4.05 12.07
C GLU A 151 19.63 4.68 12.16
N ILE A 152 19.40 5.83 11.51
CA ILE A 152 18.12 6.52 11.51
C ILE A 152 17.41 6.27 10.18
N THR A 153 16.18 5.77 10.23
CA THR A 153 15.31 5.72 9.06
C THR A 153 14.72 7.11 8.78
N PHE A 154 14.88 7.60 7.57
CA PHE A 154 14.30 8.86 7.10
C PHE A 154 13.14 8.62 6.15
N VAL A 155 12.00 9.27 6.40
CA VAL A 155 10.83 9.26 5.53
C VAL A 155 10.75 10.60 4.81
N GLN A 156 11.12 10.62 3.53
CA GLN A 156 11.08 11.83 2.73
C GLN A 156 9.67 12.13 2.24
N VAL A 157 9.15 13.31 2.54
CA VAL A 157 7.82 13.77 2.14
C VAL A 157 7.88 15.02 1.25
N GLY A 158 6.88 15.20 0.39
CA GLY A 158 6.77 16.34 -0.50
C GLY A 158 5.65 16.19 -1.51
N LEU A 159 5.40 17.21 -2.34
CA LEU A 159 4.39 17.18 -3.40
C LEU A 159 4.96 16.57 -4.69
N ALA A 160 4.19 15.71 -5.36
CA ALA A 160 4.63 15.03 -6.59
C ALA A 160 5.00 15.95 -7.75
N LYS A 161 4.39 17.15 -7.79
CA LYS A 161 4.58 18.14 -8.87
C LYS A 161 5.87 18.97 -8.72
N ASP A 162 6.50 18.93 -7.58
CA ASP A 162 7.68 19.73 -7.31
C ASP A 162 8.93 18.93 -7.73
N ASN A 163 9.92 19.60 -8.31
CA ASN A 163 11.21 19.00 -8.69
C ASN A 163 12.07 18.76 -7.44
N TYR A 164 11.61 17.90 -6.56
CA TYR A 164 12.35 17.50 -5.37
C TYR A 164 13.55 16.64 -5.75
N ALA A 165 14.70 16.96 -5.18
CA ALA A 165 15.78 16.00 -5.12
C ALA A 165 15.36 14.81 -4.26
N ARG A 166 15.35 13.62 -4.84
CA ARG A 166 15.02 12.40 -4.12
C ARG A 166 16.26 11.88 -3.42
N LEU A 167 16.12 11.67 -2.12
CA LEU A 167 17.16 11.06 -1.30
C LEU A 167 17.25 9.56 -1.60
N SER A 168 18.44 9.01 -1.41
CA SER A 168 18.75 7.61 -1.65
C SER A 168 19.49 7.01 -0.45
N GLY A 169 19.36 5.69 -0.28
CA GLY A 169 20.01 4.92 0.78
C GLY A 169 19.06 3.90 1.39
N ASP A 170 19.63 2.89 2.04
CA ASP A 170 18.85 1.82 2.67
C ASP A 170 18.03 2.32 3.86
N ASN A 171 18.42 3.45 4.42
CA ASN A 171 17.75 4.13 5.52
C ASN A 171 16.76 5.22 5.06
N VAL A 172 16.44 5.33 3.75
CA VAL A 172 15.52 6.33 3.20
C VAL A 172 14.27 5.68 2.64
N ILE A 173 13.11 6.19 3.05
CA ILE A 173 11.79 5.85 2.52
C ILE A 173 11.25 7.05 1.76
N ASP A 174 11.13 6.95 0.43
CA ASP A 174 10.60 8.01 -0.41
C ASP A 174 9.06 7.97 -0.45
N MET A 175 8.41 8.97 0.13
CA MET A 175 6.96 9.17 0.13
C MET A 175 6.53 10.46 -0.60
N ILE A 176 7.39 11.05 -1.43
CA ILE A 176 7.05 12.25 -2.19
C ILE A 176 5.86 11.97 -3.13
N GLY A 177 4.78 12.73 -2.94
CA GLY A 177 3.54 12.61 -3.72
C GLY A 177 2.68 11.39 -3.37
N LEU A 178 3.01 10.65 -2.32
CA LEU A 178 2.30 9.42 -1.91
C LEU A 178 1.42 9.62 -0.67
N THR A 179 1.41 10.82 -0.07
CA THR A 179 0.63 11.10 1.13
C THR A 179 -0.41 12.17 0.89
N LYS A 180 -1.61 11.96 1.40
CA LYS A 180 -2.62 13.00 1.63
C LYS A 180 -2.27 13.78 2.91
N ILE A 181 -2.91 14.91 3.13
CA ILE A 181 -2.64 15.78 4.31
C ILE A 181 -2.87 15.01 5.62
N ARG A 182 -3.95 14.25 5.75
CA ARG A 182 -4.25 13.46 6.96
C ARG A 182 -3.23 12.34 7.18
N GLU A 183 -2.78 11.70 6.10
CA GLU A 183 -1.73 10.68 6.15
C GLU A 183 -0.38 11.28 6.56
N LEU A 184 -0.05 12.49 6.11
CA LEU A 184 1.13 13.23 6.59
C LEU A 184 1.02 13.52 8.10
N PHE A 185 -0.16 13.87 8.60
CA PHE A 185 -0.37 14.07 10.04
C PHE A 185 -0.13 12.77 10.83
N GLY A 186 -0.67 11.65 10.36
CA GLY A 186 -0.42 10.33 10.94
C GLY A 186 1.06 9.92 10.92
N LEU A 187 1.76 10.18 9.80
CA LEU A 187 3.21 9.96 9.70
C LEU A 187 3.98 10.74 10.77
N VAL A 188 3.71 12.03 10.91
CA VAL A 188 4.39 12.86 11.89
C VAL A 188 4.00 12.48 13.32
N TYR A 189 2.74 12.12 13.56
CA TYR A 189 2.29 11.64 14.87
C TYR A 189 3.07 10.42 15.37
N HIS A 190 3.46 9.52 14.47
CA HIS A 190 4.22 8.31 14.82
C HIS A 190 5.75 8.48 14.69
N ALA A 191 6.24 9.57 14.13
CA ALA A 191 7.67 9.81 13.98
C ALA A 191 8.37 10.08 15.31
N ASP A 192 9.67 9.81 15.38
CA ASP A 192 10.54 10.25 16.47
C ASP A 192 10.76 11.77 16.40
N GLY A 193 10.88 12.31 15.18
CA GLY A 193 11.06 13.73 14.93
C GLY A 193 10.97 14.09 13.46
N CYS A 194 11.25 15.36 13.17
CA CYS A 194 11.24 15.91 11.82
C CYS A 194 12.49 16.71 11.51
N ILE A 195 12.91 16.71 10.24
CA ILE A 195 13.87 17.66 9.69
C ILE A 195 13.15 18.47 8.62
N SER A 196 13.10 19.77 8.78
CA SER A 196 12.29 20.64 7.95
C SER A 196 13.00 21.94 7.63
N LEU A 197 12.81 22.42 6.43
CA LEU A 197 12.96 23.85 6.16
C LEU A 197 11.82 24.60 6.87
N VAL A 198 11.83 25.92 6.88
CA VAL A 198 10.67 26.68 7.38
C VAL A 198 9.49 26.45 6.44
N SER A 199 8.71 25.44 6.73
CA SER A 199 7.61 24.94 5.90
C SER A 199 6.49 24.32 6.77
N SER A 200 5.41 23.86 6.13
CA SER A 200 4.28 23.25 6.83
C SER A 200 4.64 22.07 7.73
N LEU A 201 5.69 21.30 7.40
CA LEU A 201 6.11 20.13 8.18
C LEU A 201 6.49 20.49 9.62
N MET A 202 7.18 21.62 9.84
CA MET A 202 7.53 22.04 11.22
C MET A 202 6.28 22.35 12.05
N HIS A 203 5.21 22.87 11.43
CA HIS A 203 3.95 23.13 12.14
C HIS A 203 3.21 21.84 12.47
N VAL A 204 3.27 20.83 11.58
CA VAL A 204 2.75 19.48 11.87
C VAL A 204 3.51 18.85 13.03
N ALA A 205 4.84 18.95 13.03
CA ALA A 205 5.68 18.46 14.13
C ALA A 205 5.28 19.13 15.46
N ALA A 206 5.09 20.44 15.46
CA ALA A 206 4.65 21.18 16.64
C ALA A 206 3.26 20.77 17.13
N ALA A 207 2.32 20.48 16.20
CA ALA A 207 0.96 20.03 16.56
C ALA A 207 0.97 18.77 17.43
N PHE A 208 1.92 17.89 17.21
CA PHE A 208 2.08 16.61 17.92
C PHE A 208 3.24 16.58 18.91
N ASP A 209 3.77 17.75 19.33
CA ASP A 209 4.89 17.91 20.25
C ASP A 209 6.15 17.11 19.84
N LYS A 210 6.35 16.92 18.54
CA LYS A 210 7.50 16.17 18.03
C LYS A 210 8.77 17.02 17.98
N PRO A 211 9.94 16.45 18.28
CA PRO A 211 11.23 17.03 17.97
C PRO A 211 11.28 17.48 16.52
N CYS A 212 11.87 18.66 16.25
CA CYS A 212 12.05 19.12 14.88
C CYS A 212 13.33 19.96 14.77
N VAL A 213 14.18 19.58 13.82
CA VAL A 213 15.31 20.39 13.41
C VAL A 213 14.87 21.26 12.22
N VAL A 214 14.87 22.58 12.41
CA VAL A 214 14.38 23.53 11.43
C VAL A 214 15.56 24.31 10.84
N LEU A 215 15.79 24.16 9.52
CA LEU A 215 16.81 24.90 8.79
C LEU A 215 16.20 26.24 8.33
N ALA A 216 16.50 27.33 9.03
CA ALA A 216 15.82 28.61 8.89
C ALA A 216 16.61 29.67 8.11
N GLY A 217 17.93 29.62 8.17
CA GLY A 217 18.80 30.64 7.53
C GLY A 217 18.60 32.05 8.09
N GLY A 218 18.78 33.07 7.27
CA GLY A 218 18.68 34.48 7.68
C GLY A 218 17.40 35.18 7.22
N ARG A 219 16.39 34.44 6.76
CA ARG A 219 15.20 35.00 6.12
C ARG A 219 14.21 35.61 7.12
N GLU A 220 13.88 34.90 8.17
CA GLU A 220 12.90 35.31 9.17
C GLU A 220 13.39 35.04 10.60
N PRO A 221 13.04 35.88 11.56
CA PRO A 221 13.51 35.71 12.93
C PRO A 221 12.85 34.44 13.53
N PHE A 222 13.59 33.72 14.36
CA PHE A 222 13.11 32.51 15.01
C PHE A 222 11.84 32.76 15.86
N THR A 223 11.66 33.95 16.40
CA THR A 223 10.49 34.34 17.19
C THR A 223 9.19 34.34 16.39
N PHE A 224 9.25 34.41 15.06
CA PHE A 224 8.08 34.50 14.19
C PHE A 224 7.28 33.20 14.10
N GLU A 225 7.98 32.04 14.07
CA GLU A 225 7.34 30.73 13.88
C GLU A 225 7.92 29.61 14.77
N ARG A 226 8.76 29.94 15.77
CA ARG A 226 9.45 28.95 16.60
C ARG A 226 8.51 28.29 17.60
N TYR A 227 8.74 26.99 17.80
CA TYR A 227 8.09 26.18 18.83
C TYR A 227 9.09 25.67 19.88
N PRO A 228 8.67 25.45 21.15
CA PRO A 228 9.59 25.12 22.24
C PRO A 228 10.44 23.86 22.00
N ASN A 229 9.87 22.83 21.39
CA ASN A 229 10.53 21.54 21.17
C ASN A 229 11.32 21.48 19.84
N HIS A 230 11.63 22.63 19.21
CA HIS A 230 12.33 22.69 17.95
C HIS A 230 13.76 23.23 18.09
N ARG A 231 14.72 22.62 17.40
CA ARG A 231 16.07 23.13 17.20
C ARG A 231 16.09 23.99 15.95
N TYR A 232 16.15 25.30 16.13
CA TYR A 232 16.10 26.26 15.03
C TYR A 232 17.52 26.65 14.63
N LEU A 233 17.94 26.27 13.41
CA LEU A 233 19.24 26.61 12.86
C LEU A 233 19.10 27.87 12.00
N ASP A 234 19.34 29.01 12.60
CA ASP A 234 19.32 30.30 11.90
C ASP A 234 20.73 30.91 11.75
N THR A 235 20.83 31.82 10.84
CA THR A 235 22.08 32.55 10.51
C THR A 235 21.86 34.06 10.57
N ILE A 236 20.86 34.51 11.31
CA ILE A 236 20.60 35.94 11.53
C ILE A 236 21.79 36.56 12.24
N GLY A 237 22.21 37.73 11.76
CA GLY A 237 23.39 38.40 12.25
C GLY A 237 24.70 38.04 11.54
N MET A 238 24.77 36.92 10.82
CA MET A 238 25.99 36.43 10.19
C MET A 238 26.29 37.10 8.86
N LEU A 239 25.28 37.66 8.18
CA LEU A 239 25.46 38.32 6.87
C LEU A 239 24.94 39.75 6.87
N PRO A 240 25.51 40.65 6.03
CA PRO A 240 25.09 42.06 5.96
C PRO A 240 23.58 42.22 5.70
N CYS A 241 22.98 41.35 4.89
CA CYS A 241 21.55 41.41 4.53
C CYS A 241 20.61 41.09 5.67
N CYS A 242 21.08 40.39 6.71
CA CYS A 242 20.29 40.01 7.91
C CYS A 242 20.99 40.45 9.23
N LYS A 243 21.92 41.38 9.19
CA LYS A 243 22.76 41.78 10.35
C LYS A 243 21.95 42.32 11.53
N LYS A 244 20.92 43.12 11.26
CA LYS A 244 20.07 43.73 12.30
C LYS A 244 18.73 43.01 12.46
N ASN A 245 18.17 42.51 11.38
CA ASN A 245 16.88 41.83 11.30
C ASN A 245 16.88 40.85 10.12
N ALA A 246 15.86 39.99 10.08
CA ALA A 246 15.60 39.06 8.97
C ALA A 246 15.41 39.81 7.62
N CYS A 247 15.85 39.22 6.52
CA CYS A 247 15.75 39.83 5.19
C CYS A 247 14.38 39.72 4.52
N TRP A 248 13.55 38.76 4.93
CA TRP A 248 12.17 38.48 4.45
C TRP A 248 12.06 38.21 2.94
N LYS A 249 13.12 37.77 2.28
CA LYS A 249 13.08 37.43 0.86
C LYS A 249 12.52 36.03 0.64
N ASN A 250 11.56 35.90 -0.26
CA ASN A 250 10.91 34.63 -0.57
C ASN A 250 11.59 33.88 -1.73
N ALA A 251 11.92 34.63 -2.78
CA ALA A 251 12.55 34.09 -3.97
C ALA A 251 14.05 34.27 -3.94
N LEU A 252 14.79 33.29 -4.45
CA LEU A 252 16.24 33.35 -4.59
C LEU A 252 16.67 34.56 -5.47
N SER A 253 15.92 34.84 -6.53
CA SER A 253 16.14 35.99 -7.41
C SER A 253 16.10 37.36 -6.69
N ALA A 254 15.39 37.43 -5.56
CA ALA A 254 15.33 38.62 -4.72
C ALA A 254 16.42 38.65 -3.64
N CYS A 255 17.18 37.57 -3.45
CA CYS A 255 18.27 37.47 -2.51
C CYS A 255 19.52 38.09 -3.16
N LYS A 256 20.15 39.05 -2.48
CA LYS A 256 21.35 39.74 -2.98
C LYS A 256 22.66 38.95 -2.78
N ASP A 257 22.63 37.96 -1.88
CA ASP A 257 23.78 37.15 -1.52
C ASP A 257 23.42 35.66 -1.73
N ASN A 258 23.66 35.20 -2.95
CA ASN A 258 23.41 33.82 -3.41
C ASN A 258 24.42 33.46 -4.51
N ASP A 259 24.54 32.15 -4.78
CA ASP A 259 25.42 31.61 -5.83
C ASP A 259 24.67 31.23 -7.11
N GLY A 260 23.45 31.71 -7.30
CA GLY A 260 22.55 31.34 -8.41
C GLY A 260 21.66 30.14 -8.12
N THR A 261 21.98 29.32 -7.12
CA THR A 261 21.25 28.11 -6.74
C THR A 261 20.71 28.17 -5.30
N ILE A 262 21.49 28.66 -4.36
CA ILE A 262 21.19 28.69 -2.92
C ILE A 262 21.53 30.07 -2.34
N ALA A 263 20.69 30.53 -1.41
CA ALA A 263 20.99 31.72 -0.62
C ALA A 263 22.15 31.47 0.35
N ARG A 264 23.10 32.41 0.44
CA ARG A 264 24.30 32.29 1.27
C ARG A 264 23.97 31.95 2.74
N CYS A 265 22.93 32.54 3.29
CA CYS A 265 22.48 32.25 4.66
C CYS A 265 22.06 30.79 4.89
N MET A 266 21.50 30.15 3.89
CA MET A 266 21.19 28.72 3.93
C MET A 266 22.44 27.86 3.75
N ASP A 267 23.38 28.32 2.95
CA ASP A 267 24.65 27.65 2.70
C ASP A 267 25.60 27.67 3.91
N LEU A 268 25.43 28.58 4.85
CA LEU A 268 26.18 28.60 6.11
C LEU A 268 25.77 27.48 7.08
N ILE A 269 24.58 26.88 6.91
CA ILE A 269 24.15 25.74 7.71
C ILE A 269 24.83 24.48 7.19
N THR A 270 25.64 23.84 8.02
CA THR A 270 26.42 22.65 7.65
C THR A 270 25.67 21.35 7.98
N VAL A 271 26.02 20.26 7.30
CA VAL A 271 25.51 18.90 7.60
C VAL A 271 25.78 18.53 9.05
N ARG A 272 26.97 18.84 9.57
CA ARG A 272 27.34 18.57 10.95
C ARG A 272 26.40 19.26 11.96
N GLN A 273 26.07 20.54 11.76
CA GLN A 273 25.14 21.24 12.64
C GLN A 273 23.75 20.59 12.67
N VAL A 274 23.25 20.12 11.51
CA VAL A 274 21.96 19.43 11.43
C VAL A 274 22.03 18.08 12.14
N LYS A 275 23.11 17.31 11.91
CA LYS A 275 23.38 16.04 12.60
C LYS A 275 23.43 16.22 14.10
N ASP A 276 24.28 17.14 14.59
CA ASP A 276 24.45 17.45 16.03
C ASP A 276 23.09 17.85 16.66
N ALA A 277 22.25 18.59 15.93
CA ALA A 277 20.92 18.98 16.37
C ALA A 277 19.96 17.78 16.51
N VAL A 278 20.01 16.82 15.60
CA VAL A 278 19.25 15.55 15.69
C VAL A 278 19.76 14.72 16.88
N GLU A 279 21.08 14.52 16.97
CA GLU A 279 21.72 13.73 18.03
C GLU A 279 21.42 14.30 19.42
N SER A 280 21.33 15.63 19.56
CA SER A 280 21.01 16.28 20.83
C SER A 280 19.68 15.87 21.46
N TYR A 281 18.72 15.36 20.68
CA TYR A 281 17.47 14.82 21.21
C TYR A 281 17.65 13.43 21.84
N TYR A 282 18.60 12.66 21.34
CA TYR A 282 18.94 11.35 21.88
C TYR A 282 19.84 11.47 23.12
N GLU A 283 20.83 12.34 23.06
CA GLU A 283 21.78 12.59 24.16
C GLU A 283 21.11 13.25 25.36
N GLY A 284 20.15 14.14 25.12
CA GLY A 284 19.36 14.79 26.16
C GLY A 284 18.28 13.91 26.80
N GLY A 285 18.17 12.62 26.40
CA GLY A 285 17.18 11.68 26.93
C GLY A 285 15.75 11.93 26.46
N ALA A 286 15.51 12.89 25.55
CA ALA A 286 14.20 13.13 24.97
C ALA A 286 13.75 12.00 24.03
N LEU A 287 14.72 11.27 23.46
CA LEU A 287 14.52 10.08 22.64
C LEU A 287 15.50 8.99 23.09
N GLU A 288 15.09 7.74 23.03
CA GLU A 288 16.02 6.61 23.17
C GLU A 288 16.91 6.52 21.93
N LYS A 289 18.21 6.29 22.11
CA LYS A 289 19.11 6.04 20.96
C LYS A 289 18.62 4.83 20.18
N PRO A 290 18.59 4.90 18.83
CA PRO A 290 18.38 3.70 18.04
C PRO A 290 19.44 2.67 18.44
N ALA A 291 19.04 1.40 18.60
CA ALA A 291 20.01 0.33 18.79
C ALA A 291 21.02 0.39 17.62
N PRO A 292 22.33 0.24 17.87
CA PRO A 292 23.28 0.19 16.78
C PRO A 292 22.80 -0.89 15.81
N THR A 293 22.78 -0.55 14.53
CA THR A 293 22.44 -1.51 13.50
C THR A 293 23.53 -2.57 13.55
N ILE A 294 23.27 -3.67 14.27
CA ILE A 294 24.08 -4.86 14.11
C ILE A 294 23.92 -5.18 12.63
N GLU A 295 25.03 -5.19 11.88
CA GLU A 295 25.10 -5.80 10.56
C GLU A 295 24.79 -7.31 10.67
N THR A 296 23.57 -7.64 11.01
CA THR A 296 22.97 -8.89 10.60
C THR A 296 22.79 -8.71 9.10
N LYS A 297 23.43 -9.55 8.28
CA LYS A 297 23.10 -9.72 6.86
C LYS A 297 21.58 -9.63 6.78
N LEU A 298 21.08 -8.48 6.33
CA LEU A 298 19.64 -8.21 6.28
C LEU A 298 19.06 -9.34 5.45
N LYS A 299 18.14 -10.10 6.03
CA LYS A 299 17.44 -11.15 5.29
C LYS A 299 16.81 -10.48 4.08
N PRO A 300 16.99 -11.02 2.88
CA PRO A 300 16.42 -10.42 1.68
C PRO A 300 14.90 -10.29 1.83
N VAL A 301 14.36 -9.25 1.22
CA VAL A 301 12.95 -8.86 1.36
C VAL A 301 12.20 -9.17 0.08
N LEU A 302 11.22 -10.06 0.18
CA LEU A 302 10.17 -10.19 -0.83
C LEU A 302 8.98 -9.31 -0.44
N ARG A 303 8.58 -8.39 -1.31
CA ARG A 303 7.34 -7.66 -1.18
C ARG A 303 6.31 -8.18 -2.17
N ILE A 304 5.18 -8.65 -1.66
CA ILE A 304 4.05 -9.11 -2.46
C ILE A 304 2.99 -8.01 -2.49
N VAL A 305 2.52 -7.69 -3.67
CA VAL A 305 1.35 -6.82 -3.90
C VAL A 305 0.25 -7.68 -4.50
N GLY A 306 -0.90 -7.74 -3.87
CA GLY A 306 -2.02 -8.55 -4.31
C GLY A 306 -3.37 -8.05 -3.77
N ASN A 307 -4.46 -8.64 -4.29
CA ASN A 307 -5.79 -8.37 -3.75
C ASN A 307 -5.92 -8.92 -2.33
N THR A 308 -6.59 -8.18 -1.45
CA THR A 308 -6.76 -8.54 -0.03
C THR A 308 -8.21 -8.44 0.44
N LYS A 309 -9.17 -8.40 -0.47
CA LYS A 309 -10.60 -8.21 -0.14
C LYS A 309 -11.33 -9.50 0.19
N CYS A 310 -10.89 -10.65 -0.33
CA CYS A 310 -11.49 -11.96 -0.06
C CYS A 310 -10.47 -13.06 -0.33
N LEU A 311 -10.57 -14.18 0.42
CA LEU A 311 -9.69 -15.33 0.24
C LEU A 311 -10.18 -16.24 -0.90
N GLY A 312 -9.61 -16.07 -2.07
CA GLY A 312 -9.82 -16.89 -3.26
C GLY A 312 -8.61 -17.72 -3.65
N GLY A 313 -8.65 -18.26 -4.87
CA GLY A 313 -7.54 -19.07 -5.41
C GLY A 313 -6.22 -18.28 -5.59
N ALA A 314 -6.32 -17.03 -6.05
CA ALA A 314 -5.17 -16.17 -6.24
C ALA A 314 -4.50 -15.78 -4.90
N GLU A 315 -5.31 -15.46 -3.89
CA GLU A 315 -4.85 -15.09 -2.56
C GLU A 315 -4.14 -16.26 -1.88
N ARG A 316 -4.70 -17.46 -1.97
CA ARG A 316 -4.03 -18.68 -1.49
C ARG A 316 -2.69 -18.92 -2.18
N SER A 317 -2.58 -18.60 -3.48
CA SER A 317 -1.34 -18.78 -4.21
C SER A 317 -0.23 -17.86 -3.70
N TYR A 318 -0.48 -16.58 -3.51
CA TYR A 318 0.57 -15.71 -2.97
C TYR A 318 0.86 -15.97 -1.48
N ILE A 319 -0.10 -16.50 -0.72
CA ILE A 319 0.13 -16.97 0.65
C ILE A 319 1.12 -18.16 0.65
N GLU A 320 0.98 -19.11 -0.27
CA GLU A 320 1.94 -20.21 -0.42
C GLU A 320 3.33 -19.69 -0.85
N ILE A 321 3.39 -18.73 -1.74
CA ILE A 321 4.66 -18.06 -2.09
C ILE A 321 5.27 -17.42 -0.83
N ALA A 322 4.48 -16.73 -0.02
CA ALA A 322 4.95 -16.12 1.23
C ALA A 322 5.52 -17.18 2.20
N ARG A 323 4.83 -18.31 2.38
CA ARG A 323 5.32 -19.44 3.21
C ARG A 323 6.66 -19.96 2.73
N MET A 324 6.77 -20.16 1.44
CA MET A 324 8.00 -20.69 0.80
C MET A 324 9.19 -19.75 0.97
N PHE A 325 9.01 -18.45 0.74
CA PHE A 325 10.06 -17.46 0.94
C PHE A 325 10.49 -17.33 2.40
N ILE A 326 9.54 -17.39 3.35
CA ILE A 326 9.84 -17.42 4.78
C ILE A 326 10.66 -18.68 5.14
N ALA A 327 10.29 -19.85 4.61
CA ALA A 327 11.02 -21.10 4.82
C ALA A 327 12.46 -21.04 4.29
N ASN A 328 12.69 -20.30 3.20
CA ASN A 328 14.00 -20.03 2.63
C ASN A 328 14.74 -18.84 3.25
N GLY A 329 14.30 -18.37 4.42
CA GLY A 329 15.01 -17.36 5.20
C GLY A 329 14.75 -15.91 4.80
N TRP A 330 13.82 -15.65 3.88
CA TRP A 330 13.44 -14.30 3.46
C TRP A 330 12.51 -13.61 4.47
N ARG A 331 12.57 -12.30 4.52
CA ARG A 331 11.55 -11.47 5.12
C ARG A 331 10.47 -11.21 4.07
N VAL A 332 9.20 -11.40 4.41
CA VAL A 332 8.08 -11.22 3.49
C VAL A 332 7.17 -10.09 3.97
N GLU A 333 6.90 -9.17 3.08
CA GLU A 333 5.97 -8.06 3.27
C GLU A 333 4.79 -8.22 2.31
N LEU A 334 3.57 -8.12 2.82
CA LEU A 334 2.36 -8.01 2.00
C LEU A 334 1.92 -6.55 1.96
N SER A 335 1.84 -5.98 0.77
CA SER A 335 1.30 -4.63 0.55
C SER A 335 -0.14 -4.73 0.04
N PRO A 336 -1.14 -4.54 0.91
CA PRO A 336 -2.54 -4.69 0.54
C PRO A 336 -3.03 -3.51 -0.31
N ASP A 337 -4.06 -3.78 -1.10
CA ASP A 337 -4.84 -2.77 -1.78
C ASP A 337 -6.02 -2.32 -0.88
N GLY A 338 -5.71 -1.58 0.17
CA GLY A 338 -6.67 -1.15 1.18
C GLY A 338 -6.61 -2.00 2.46
N SER A 339 -7.76 -2.32 3.05
CA SER A 339 -7.83 -3.19 4.24
C SER A 339 -7.62 -4.65 3.87
N VAL A 340 -7.08 -5.42 4.81
CA VAL A 340 -6.96 -6.89 4.68
C VAL A 340 -8.20 -7.53 5.28
N ALA A 341 -8.88 -8.38 4.52
CA ALA A 341 -10.02 -9.14 5.00
C ALA A 341 -9.61 -10.14 6.11
N GLY A 342 -10.50 -10.38 7.06
CA GLY A 342 -10.22 -11.22 8.23
C GLY A 342 -9.81 -12.65 7.89
N ASP A 343 -10.39 -13.24 6.85
CA ASP A 343 -10.06 -14.58 6.35
C ASP A 343 -8.65 -14.66 5.75
N ILE A 344 -8.21 -13.60 5.04
CA ILE A 344 -6.82 -13.49 4.55
C ILE A 344 -5.88 -13.29 5.73
N ALA A 345 -6.19 -12.38 6.66
CA ALA A 345 -5.35 -12.12 7.83
C ALA A 345 -5.13 -13.40 8.66
N ALA A 346 -6.16 -14.23 8.82
CA ALA A 346 -6.08 -15.52 9.50
C ALA A 346 -5.25 -16.57 8.74
N ALA A 347 -5.22 -16.51 7.40
CA ALA A 347 -4.49 -17.45 6.55
C ALA A 347 -3.00 -17.08 6.37
N LEU A 348 -2.63 -15.82 6.64
CA LEU A 348 -1.25 -15.36 6.48
C LEU A 348 -0.31 -16.02 7.49
N PRO A 349 0.91 -16.40 7.07
CA PRO A 349 1.94 -16.86 8.00
C PRO A 349 2.26 -15.77 9.06
N PRO A 350 2.47 -16.15 10.34
CA PRO A 350 2.72 -15.17 11.41
C PRO A 350 3.91 -14.24 11.20
N LYS A 351 4.86 -14.63 10.33
CA LYS A 351 6.06 -13.85 9.98
C LYS A 351 5.88 -12.91 8.80
N VAL A 352 4.68 -12.83 8.21
CA VAL A 352 4.39 -11.85 7.16
C VAL A 352 4.08 -10.51 7.80
N THR A 353 4.79 -9.48 7.38
CA THR A 353 4.50 -8.11 7.78
C THR A 353 3.50 -7.51 6.80
N VAL A 354 2.32 -7.13 7.26
CA VAL A 354 1.37 -6.39 6.43
C VAL A 354 1.78 -4.92 6.42
N ASN A 355 2.13 -4.41 5.24
CA ASN A 355 2.62 -3.06 5.07
C ASN A 355 1.90 -2.39 3.90
N SER A 356 1.04 -1.41 4.17
CA SER A 356 0.32 -0.64 3.15
C SER A 356 1.23 0.29 2.33
N HIS A 357 2.53 0.40 2.67
CA HIS A 357 3.46 1.32 2.04
C HIS A 357 4.49 0.62 1.17
N LEU A 358 4.41 0.96 -0.09
CA LEU A 358 5.26 0.47 -1.17
C LEU A 358 6.64 1.14 -1.22
N THR A 359 6.98 2.01 -0.27
CA THR A 359 8.08 2.97 -0.42
C THR A 359 9.44 2.51 0.08
N ARG A 360 9.51 1.42 0.86
CA ARG A 360 10.81 0.86 1.27
C ARG A 360 11.42 0.11 0.09
N PRO A 361 12.75 0.20 -0.11
CA PRO A 361 13.44 -0.74 -1.00
C PRO A 361 13.14 -2.18 -0.60
N CYS A 362 13.04 -3.06 -1.57
CA CYS A 362 12.97 -4.50 -1.37
C CYS A 362 13.87 -5.19 -2.40
N ASP A 363 14.32 -6.39 -2.10
CA ASP A 363 15.13 -7.15 -3.05
C ASP A 363 14.29 -7.60 -4.23
N ILE A 364 13.06 -8.07 -3.95
CA ILE A 364 12.12 -8.49 -4.97
C ILE A 364 10.74 -7.86 -4.71
N LEU A 365 10.17 -7.24 -5.73
CA LEU A 365 8.77 -6.85 -5.79
C LEU A 365 8.02 -7.85 -6.66
N LEU A 366 7.10 -8.59 -6.06
CA LEU A 366 6.18 -9.49 -6.76
C LEU A 366 4.79 -8.86 -6.81
N LEU A 367 4.33 -8.46 -7.99
CA LEU A 367 2.95 -8.10 -8.24
C LEU A 367 2.17 -9.36 -8.63
N TYR A 368 1.31 -9.85 -7.74
CA TYR A 368 0.40 -10.96 -8.02
C TYR A 368 -0.94 -10.40 -8.49
N ALA A 369 -1.04 -10.23 -9.80
CA ALA A 369 -2.07 -9.44 -10.43
C ALA A 369 -3.34 -10.24 -10.70
N SER A 370 -4.42 -9.92 -9.98
CA SER A 370 -5.79 -10.32 -10.26
C SER A 370 -6.55 -9.20 -10.97
N ASP A 371 -7.76 -9.48 -11.47
CA ASP A 371 -8.67 -8.50 -12.12
C ASP A 371 -8.79 -7.18 -11.40
N MET A 372 -8.93 -7.25 -10.08
CA MET A 372 -9.18 -6.08 -9.26
C MET A 372 -7.99 -5.12 -9.24
N VAL A 373 -6.76 -5.63 -9.34
CA VAL A 373 -5.56 -4.79 -9.41
C VAL A 373 -5.53 -4.00 -10.71
N PHE A 374 -6.02 -4.58 -11.81
CA PHE A 374 -5.97 -3.94 -13.13
C PHE A 374 -7.08 -2.92 -13.37
N ASN A 375 -8.28 -3.18 -12.88
CA ASN A 375 -9.45 -2.35 -13.19
C ASN A 375 -9.58 -1.10 -12.30
N PHE A 376 -9.02 -1.11 -11.11
CA PHE A 376 -9.23 -0.04 -10.11
C PHE A 376 -8.03 0.90 -9.89
N HIS A 377 -6.83 0.62 -10.43
CA HIS A 377 -5.61 1.29 -10.01
C HIS A 377 -4.63 1.65 -11.12
N GLN A 378 -5.11 2.14 -12.27
CA GLN A 378 -4.22 2.63 -13.35
C GLN A 378 -3.20 3.67 -12.83
N ASP A 379 -3.57 4.49 -11.85
CA ASP A 379 -2.66 5.45 -11.24
C ASP A 379 -1.59 4.82 -10.34
N ARG A 380 -1.85 3.64 -9.76
CA ARG A 380 -0.87 2.92 -8.92
C ARG A 380 0.24 2.23 -9.72
N PHE A 381 0.03 1.92 -10.99
CA PHE A 381 1.11 1.39 -11.84
C PHE A 381 2.27 2.37 -11.97
N LYS A 382 2.01 3.68 -12.01
CA LYS A 382 3.04 4.72 -11.95
C LYS A 382 3.83 4.68 -10.62
N VAL A 383 3.19 4.22 -9.55
CA VAL A 383 3.86 3.99 -8.26
C VAL A 383 4.78 2.77 -8.36
N PHE A 384 4.31 1.66 -8.92
CA PHE A 384 5.13 0.44 -9.08
C PHE A 384 6.34 0.65 -9.98
N GLU A 385 6.24 1.50 -11.01
CA GLU A 385 7.38 1.88 -11.84
C GLU A 385 8.47 2.60 -11.02
N ARG A 386 8.07 3.39 -10.02
CA ARG A 386 8.97 4.19 -9.18
C ARG A 386 9.55 3.43 -7.99
N LEU A 387 8.99 2.26 -7.64
CA LEU A 387 9.49 1.48 -6.52
C LEU A 387 10.90 0.99 -6.76
N ARG A 388 11.76 1.18 -5.77
CA ARG A 388 13.12 0.62 -5.76
C ARG A 388 13.04 -0.84 -5.31
N ALA A 389 13.15 -1.73 -6.28
CA ALA A 389 13.34 -3.14 -6.04
C ALA A 389 14.58 -3.59 -6.81
N GLY A 390 15.34 -4.49 -6.22
CA GLY A 390 16.45 -5.15 -6.94
C GLY A 390 15.94 -5.91 -8.17
N ARG A 391 14.72 -6.46 -8.06
CA ARG A 391 14.01 -7.14 -9.13
C ARG A 391 12.50 -6.87 -9.05
N LYS A 392 11.85 -6.76 -10.21
CA LYS A 392 10.40 -6.61 -10.33
C LYS A 392 9.81 -7.77 -11.14
N VAL A 393 8.95 -8.55 -10.53
CA VAL A 393 8.29 -9.71 -11.14
C VAL A 393 6.78 -9.48 -11.16
N MET A 394 6.15 -9.72 -12.30
CA MET A 394 4.69 -9.63 -12.45
C MET A 394 4.10 -11.01 -12.72
N ALA A 395 3.26 -11.50 -11.83
CA ALA A 395 2.49 -12.72 -12.01
C ALA A 395 1.06 -12.39 -12.49
N LEU A 396 0.74 -12.80 -13.69
CA LEU A 396 -0.57 -12.55 -14.32
C LEU A 396 -1.47 -13.77 -14.13
N THR A 397 -2.58 -13.55 -13.43
CA THR A 397 -3.48 -14.63 -12.98
C THR A 397 -4.83 -14.61 -13.66
N TYR A 398 -5.12 -13.58 -14.47
CA TYR A 398 -6.43 -13.38 -15.07
C TYR A 398 -6.36 -12.80 -16.49
N LYS A 399 -7.46 -12.94 -17.25
CA LYS A 399 -7.61 -12.46 -18.63
C LYS A 399 -7.42 -10.95 -18.70
N ILE A 400 -6.53 -10.52 -19.57
CA ILE A 400 -6.31 -9.10 -19.84
C ILE A 400 -7.56 -8.56 -20.54
N GLY A 401 -8.30 -7.67 -19.88
CA GLY A 401 -9.57 -7.15 -20.37
C GLY A 401 -9.48 -6.35 -21.68
N LYS A 402 -10.62 -5.81 -22.13
CA LYS A 402 -10.77 -4.99 -23.35
C LYS A 402 -10.09 -3.61 -23.29
N ALA A 403 -9.60 -3.19 -22.14
CA ALA A 403 -8.92 -1.91 -21.99
C ALA A 403 -7.69 -1.88 -22.90
N GLY A 404 -7.72 -0.96 -23.86
CA GLY A 404 -6.62 -0.70 -24.78
C GLY A 404 -5.31 -0.45 -24.02
N GLU A 405 -4.20 -0.51 -24.76
CA GLU A 405 -2.82 -0.34 -24.33
C GLU A 405 -2.46 -1.00 -22.99
N VAL A 406 -1.57 -1.96 -23.04
CA VAL A 406 -0.95 -2.57 -21.87
C VAL A 406 0.20 -1.65 -21.45
N PRO A 407 -0.04 -0.60 -20.61
CA PRO A 407 0.96 0.44 -20.35
C PRO A 407 2.11 -0.03 -19.46
N TRP A 408 2.15 -1.32 -19.09
CA TRP A 408 2.95 -1.84 -17.97
C TRP A 408 4.07 -2.78 -18.39
N THR A 409 4.47 -2.71 -19.63
CA THR A 409 5.59 -3.52 -20.15
C THR A 409 6.97 -2.92 -19.83
N LYS A 410 7.01 -1.69 -19.29
CA LYS A 410 8.27 -1.04 -18.94
C LYS A 410 8.59 -1.21 -17.45
N GLY A 411 9.81 -1.59 -17.16
CA GLY A 411 10.33 -1.61 -15.79
C GLY A 411 10.07 -2.91 -15.01
N TRP A 412 9.66 -4.00 -15.68
CA TRP A 412 9.53 -5.32 -15.11
C TRP A 412 10.61 -6.25 -15.66
N ASP A 413 11.24 -7.02 -14.79
CA ASP A 413 12.34 -7.92 -15.16
C ASP A 413 11.84 -9.25 -15.68
N ARG A 414 10.66 -9.69 -15.23
CA ARG A 414 10.05 -10.97 -15.58
C ARG A 414 8.54 -10.97 -15.47
N TYR A 415 7.90 -11.79 -16.31
CA TYR A 415 6.45 -12.02 -16.32
C TYR A 415 6.16 -13.52 -16.13
N LEU A 416 5.32 -13.84 -15.16
CA LEU A 416 4.86 -15.19 -14.86
C LEU A 416 3.39 -15.33 -15.23
N PHE A 417 3.03 -16.42 -15.87
CA PHE A 417 1.65 -16.68 -16.32
C PHE A 417 1.15 -17.99 -15.76
N LEU A 418 -0.13 -18.06 -15.44
CA LEU A 418 -0.76 -19.29 -14.97
C LEU A 418 -1.22 -20.20 -16.13
N SER A 419 -1.22 -19.70 -17.38
CA SER A 419 -1.52 -20.52 -18.56
C SER A 419 -0.76 -20.04 -19.78
N SER A 420 -0.53 -20.97 -20.71
CA SER A 420 0.07 -20.69 -22.01
C SER A 420 -0.81 -19.79 -22.88
N THR A 421 -2.14 -19.93 -22.76
CA THR A 421 -3.11 -19.06 -23.44
C THR A 421 -2.95 -17.61 -23.00
N LEU A 422 -2.82 -17.36 -21.69
CA LEU A 422 -2.63 -16.02 -21.16
C LEU A 422 -1.29 -15.40 -21.60
N GLU A 423 -0.22 -16.19 -21.61
CA GLU A 423 1.08 -15.76 -22.13
C GLU A 423 1.00 -15.36 -23.62
N LYS A 424 0.37 -16.20 -24.46
CA LYS A 424 0.18 -15.91 -25.89
C LYS A 424 -0.63 -14.61 -26.08
N GLN A 425 -1.74 -14.45 -25.37
CA GLN A 425 -2.56 -13.23 -25.42
C GLN A 425 -1.76 -11.99 -25.01
N PHE A 426 -0.92 -12.09 -23.97
CA PHE A 426 -0.08 -11.01 -23.50
C PHE A 426 0.96 -10.61 -24.54
N LYS A 427 1.70 -11.57 -25.12
CA LYS A 427 2.69 -11.32 -26.15
C LYS A 427 2.08 -10.69 -27.41
N LEU A 428 0.89 -11.13 -27.81
CA LEU A 428 0.15 -10.53 -28.94
C LEU A 428 -0.25 -9.08 -28.67
N LYS A 429 -0.77 -8.79 -27.47
CA LYS A 429 -1.21 -7.43 -27.11
C LYS A 429 -0.05 -6.46 -26.92
N THR A 430 1.07 -6.92 -26.39
CA THR A 430 2.24 -6.06 -26.15
C THR A 430 3.12 -5.88 -27.38
N GLN A 431 2.92 -6.69 -28.43
CA GLN A 431 3.76 -6.74 -29.64
C GLN A 431 5.27 -6.89 -29.32
N ASN A 432 5.61 -7.40 -28.15
CA ASN A 432 6.98 -7.53 -27.67
C ASN A 432 7.34 -8.98 -27.37
N GLN A 433 8.01 -9.62 -28.34
CA GLN A 433 8.46 -11.01 -28.23
C GLN A 433 9.72 -11.21 -27.37
N LYS A 434 10.39 -10.11 -26.96
CA LYS A 434 11.64 -10.17 -26.18
C LYS A 434 11.39 -10.18 -24.67
N LEU A 435 10.14 -10.14 -24.22
CA LEU A 435 9.82 -10.19 -22.79
C LEU A 435 10.21 -11.54 -22.19
N LYS A 436 10.86 -11.50 -21.02
CA LYS A 436 11.18 -12.72 -20.27
C LYS A 436 9.90 -13.24 -19.61
N THR A 437 9.38 -14.33 -20.15
CA THR A 437 8.11 -14.95 -19.73
C THR A 437 8.31 -16.38 -19.29
N THR A 438 7.52 -16.83 -18.32
CA THR A 438 7.45 -18.24 -17.89
C THR A 438 6.00 -18.60 -17.57
N VAL A 439 5.56 -19.77 -17.96
CA VAL A 439 4.26 -20.32 -17.57
C VAL A 439 4.47 -21.28 -16.41
N LEU A 440 3.76 -21.06 -15.31
CA LEU A 440 3.82 -21.88 -14.09
C LEU A 440 2.42 -22.31 -13.65
N ALA A 441 2.31 -23.52 -13.14
CA ALA A 441 1.10 -23.89 -12.40
C ALA A 441 0.98 -23.03 -11.14
N PRO A 442 -0.25 -22.77 -10.64
CA PRO A 442 -0.41 -22.05 -9.38
C PRO A 442 0.31 -22.80 -8.25
N PRO A 443 0.99 -22.09 -7.33
CA PRO A 443 1.68 -22.72 -6.22
C PRO A 443 0.66 -23.36 -5.27
N VAL A 444 0.72 -24.68 -5.16
CA VAL A 444 -0.15 -25.49 -4.32
C VAL A 444 0.72 -26.32 -3.39
N ASP A 445 0.40 -26.32 -2.10
CA ASP A 445 0.95 -27.32 -1.19
C ASP A 445 0.24 -28.64 -1.45
N ILE A 446 0.93 -29.57 -2.11
CA ILE A 446 0.35 -30.85 -2.53
C ILE A 446 0.44 -31.94 -1.44
N GLU A 447 1.21 -31.75 -0.38
CA GLU A 447 1.47 -32.77 0.66
C GLU A 447 0.18 -33.33 1.30
N PRO A 448 -0.82 -32.50 1.68
CA PRO A 448 -2.08 -33.01 2.23
C PRO A 448 -2.81 -33.97 1.29
N PHE A 449 -2.69 -33.75 -0.02
CA PHE A 449 -3.41 -34.51 -1.06
C PHE A 449 -2.66 -35.80 -1.43
N LEU A 450 -1.36 -35.87 -1.26
CA LEU A 450 -0.58 -37.09 -1.52
C LEU A 450 -0.96 -38.24 -0.57
N ALA A 451 -1.48 -37.93 0.61
CA ALA A 451 -1.96 -38.92 1.59
C ALA A 451 -3.27 -39.60 1.18
N VAL A 452 -4.03 -39.03 0.23
CA VAL A 452 -5.29 -39.59 -0.26
C VAL A 452 -5.04 -40.93 -0.94
N LYS A 453 -5.89 -41.92 -0.64
CA LYS A 453 -5.88 -43.25 -1.27
C LYS A 453 -7.18 -43.44 -2.04
N PRO A 454 -7.25 -43.03 -3.34
CA PRO A 454 -8.45 -43.20 -4.11
C PRO A 454 -8.82 -44.69 -4.22
N ASN A 455 -10.11 -44.97 -4.09
CA ASN A 455 -10.62 -46.28 -4.40
C ASN A 455 -11.17 -46.31 -5.83
N TYR A 456 -10.49 -46.98 -6.73
CA TYR A 456 -10.92 -47.07 -8.14
C TYR A 456 -11.90 -48.21 -8.40
N SER A 457 -12.11 -49.14 -7.45
CA SER A 457 -13.07 -50.22 -7.60
C SER A 457 -14.53 -49.71 -7.50
N GLY A 458 -15.43 -50.45 -8.09
CA GLY A 458 -16.84 -50.11 -8.13
C GLY A 458 -17.22 -49.12 -9.23
N GLY A 459 -18.33 -48.45 -9.08
CA GLY A 459 -18.83 -47.48 -10.07
C GLY A 459 -18.09 -46.18 -10.10
N VAL A 460 -18.30 -45.38 -11.14
CA VAL A 460 -17.69 -44.05 -11.31
C VAL A 460 -18.23 -43.09 -10.26
N ARG A 461 -17.33 -42.40 -9.56
CA ARG A 461 -17.61 -41.37 -8.56
C ARG A 461 -16.89 -40.11 -8.95
N ALA A 462 -17.62 -39.21 -9.63
CA ALA A 462 -17.11 -37.93 -10.10
C ALA A 462 -17.22 -36.90 -8.98
N VAL A 463 -16.09 -36.29 -8.63
CA VAL A 463 -16.04 -35.23 -7.61
C VAL A 463 -15.61 -33.92 -8.22
N ARG A 464 -16.13 -32.81 -7.67
CA ARG A 464 -15.73 -31.45 -8.06
C ARG A 464 -15.67 -30.53 -6.86
N HIS A 465 -14.53 -29.89 -6.67
CA HIS A 465 -14.29 -28.79 -5.73
C HIS A 465 -14.24 -27.46 -6.47
N SER A 466 -14.82 -26.41 -5.92
CA SER A 466 -14.76 -25.06 -6.46
C SER A 466 -14.88 -24.02 -5.35
N SER A 467 -14.12 -22.93 -5.41
CA SER A 467 -14.19 -21.84 -4.44
C SER A 467 -15.29 -20.81 -4.69
N GLN A 468 -15.94 -20.86 -5.85
CA GLN A 468 -17.01 -19.93 -6.21
C GLN A 468 -18.24 -20.71 -6.64
N GLY A 469 -19.40 -20.19 -6.25
CA GLY A 469 -20.69 -20.81 -6.52
C GLY A 469 -21.04 -20.92 -8.01
N ASP A 470 -22.23 -20.55 -8.36
CA ASP A 470 -22.92 -20.89 -9.62
C ASP A 470 -22.19 -20.55 -10.91
N VAL A 471 -21.42 -19.45 -10.91
CA VAL A 471 -20.75 -18.92 -12.12
C VAL A 471 -19.71 -19.84 -12.77
N LYS A 472 -19.23 -20.85 -12.04
CA LYS A 472 -18.23 -21.82 -12.56
C LYS A 472 -18.86 -23.14 -13.02
N PHE A 473 -20.18 -23.24 -13.04
CA PHE A 473 -20.86 -24.46 -13.44
C PHE A 473 -21.67 -24.23 -14.73
N PRO A 474 -21.60 -25.16 -15.69
CA PRO A 474 -22.43 -25.09 -16.90
C PRO A 474 -23.91 -25.06 -16.57
N ALA A 475 -24.71 -24.32 -17.32
CA ALA A 475 -26.15 -24.22 -17.10
C ALA A 475 -26.88 -25.57 -17.37
N ASP A 476 -26.34 -26.36 -18.26
CA ASP A 476 -26.81 -27.68 -18.66
C ASP A 476 -26.28 -28.84 -17.78
N LEU A 477 -25.53 -28.55 -16.71
CA LEU A 477 -24.90 -29.54 -15.83
C LEU A 477 -25.89 -30.63 -15.34
N GLN A 478 -27.13 -30.26 -15.06
CA GLN A 478 -28.17 -31.22 -14.59
C GLN A 478 -28.52 -32.22 -15.68
N ASP A 479 -28.62 -31.77 -16.93
CA ASP A 479 -28.90 -32.64 -18.08
C ASP A 479 -27.70 -33.56 -18.36
N ILE A 480 -26.49 -33.00 -18.41
CA ILE A 480 -25.26 -33.78 -18.59
C ILE A 480 -25.17 -34.92 -17.58
N MET A 481 -25.33 -34.61 -16.29
CA MET A 481 -25.28 -35.63 -15.22
C MET A 481 -26.35 -36.70 -15.36
N SER A 482 -27.54 -36.36 -15.87
CA SER A 482 -28.64 -37.31 -16.02
C SER A 482 -28.34 -38.43 -17.04
N ARG A 483 -27.42 -38.17 -17.96
CA ARG A 483 -26.97 -39.08 -19.02
C ARG A 483 -25.73 -39.90 -18.65
N CYS A 484 -25.14 -39.62 -17.49
CA CYS A 484 -23.93 -40.27 -17.00
C CYS A 484 -24.23 -41.43 -16.05
N LYS A 485 -23.53 -42.54 -16.21
CA LYS A 485 -23.56 -43.70 -15.29
C LYS A 485 -22.58 -43.49 -14.14
N ALA A 486 -22.79 -42.44 -13.35
CA ALA A 486 -21.88 -42.03 -12.27
C ALA A 486 -22.62 -41.48 -11.06
N ASN A 487 -21.97 -41.52 -9.89
CA ASN A 487 -22.35 -40.74 -8.73
C ASN A 487 -21.54 -39.43 -8.70
N PHE A 488 -22.19 -38.35 -8.32
CA PHE A 488 -21.57 -37.02 -8.28
C PHE A 488 -21.50 -36.46 -6.87
N CYS A 489 -20.38 -35.86 -6.52
CA CYS A 489 -20.24 -35.14 -5.26
C CYS A 489 -19.56 -33.80 -5.47
N PHE A 490 -20.12 -32.74 -4.89
CA PHE A 490 -19.66 -31.36 -5.06
C PHE A 490 -19.28 -30.69 -3.73
N MET A 491 -18.24 -29.86 -3.74
CA MET A 491 -17.79 -29.02 -2.60
C MET A 491 -17.46 -27.58 -3.07
N PRO A 492 -18.37 -26.63 -2.94
CA PRO A 492 -19.81 -26.75 -2.96
C PRO A 492 -20.31 -27.03 -4.36
N GLY A 493 -21.56 -27.46 -4.49
CA GLY A 493 -22.25 -27.49 -5.78
C GLY A 493 -22.99 -26.16 -6.05
N PRO A 494 -23.45 -25.93 -7.29
CA PRO A 494 -24.24 -24.74 -7.60
C PRO A 494 -25.59 -24.74 -6.84
N SER A 495 -26.08 -23.54 -6.53
CA SER A 495 -27.29 -23.39 -5.68
C SER A 495 -28.56 -23.96 -6.32
N TRP A 496 -28.63 -23.91 -7.65
CA TRP A 496 -29.74 -24.35 -8.45
C TRP A 496 -29.77 -25.87 -8.75
N LEU A 497 -28.69 -26.61 -8.37
CA LEU A 497 -28.59 -28.04 -8.65
C LEU A 497 -29.58 -28.83 -7.79
N GLN A 498 -30.44 -29.58 -8.46
CA GLN A 498 -31.41 -30.49 -7.79
C GLN A 498 -30.72 -31.77 -7.34
N PHE A 499 -30.99 -32.15 -6.08
CA PHE A 499 -30.48 -33.42 -5.55
C PHE A 499 -31.31 -34.58 -6.07
N LYS A 500 -30.61 -35.55 -6.67
CA LYS A 500 -31.12 -36.87 -7.03
C LYS A 500 -30.36 -37.93 -6.24
N VAL A 501 -30.77 -39.18 -6.29
CA VAL A 501 -30.15 -40.28 -5.54
C VAL A 501 -28.62 -40.40 -5.77
N ASN A 502 -28.16 -40.00 -6.95
CA ASN A 502 -26.75 -40.07 -7.35
C ASN A 502 -25.98 -38.76 -7.22
N VAL A 503 -26.53 -37.73 -6.57
CA VAL A 503 -25.92 -36.43 -6.40
C VAL A 503 -25.86 -36.03 -4.94
N SER A 504 -24.68 -35.73 -4.44
CA SER A 504 -24.42 -35.23 -3.08
C SER A 504 -23.68 -33.92 -3.06
N ARG A 505 -23.84 -33.16 -1.98
CA ARG A 505 -23.15 -31.86 -1.76
C ARG A 505 -22.54 -31.86 -0.37
N ILE A 506 -21.36 -31.28 -0.28
CA ILE A 506 -20.64 -31.01 0.97
C ILE A 506 -20.45 -29.51 1.11
N PRO A 507 -20.55 -28.92 2.32
CA PRO A 507 -20.23 -27.53 2.55
C PRO A 507 -18.84 -27.20 2.11
N TYR A 508 -18.66 -25.98 1.61
CA TYR A 508 -17.35 -25.48 1.18
C TYR A 508 -16.35 -25.43 2.35
N SER A 509 -15.13 -25.86 2.09
CA SER A 509 -14.02 -25.73 3.02
C SER A 509 -12.77 -25.19 2.33
N HIS A 510 -12.00 -24.40 3.06
CA HIS A 510 -10.65 -23.95 2.67
C HIS A 510 -9.57 -24.81 3.29
N ASP A 511 -9.88 -25.62 4.28
CA ASP A 511 -8.93 -26.47 4.98
C ASP A 511 -8.43 -27.59 4.07
N PRO A 512 -7.11 -27.70 3.84
CA PRO A 512 -6.56 -28.72 2.95
C PRO A 512 -6.91 -30.15 3.34
N ALA A 513 -7.02 -30.45 4.65
CA ALA A 513 -7.38 -31.78 5.11
C ALA A 513 -8.83 -32.13 4.76
N SER A 514 -9.75 -31.20 4.94
CA SER A 514 -11.15 -31.35 4.54
C SER A 514 -11.31 -31.54 3.03
N VAL A 515 -10.53 -30.80 2.23
CA VAL A 515 -10.52 -30.94 0.76
C VAL A 515 -9.93 -32.30 0.36
N ALA A 516 -8.88 -32.75 1.02
CA ALA A 516 -8.28 -34.08 0.77
C ALA A 516 -9.27 -35.22 1.09
N ASP A 517 -9.97 -35.15 2.23
CA ASP A 517 -11.05 -36.12 2.59
C ASP A 517 -12.14 -36.14 1.53
N PHE A 518 -12.55 -34.93 1.08
CA PHE A 518 -13.52 -34.80 0.00
C PHE A 518 -13.06 -35.47 -1.30
N LEU A 519 -11.84 -35.19 -1.74
CA LEU A 519 -11.29 -35.78 -2.96
C LEU A 519 -11.17 -37.32 -2.85
N GLY A 520 -10.87 -37.85 -1.66
CA GLY A 520 -10.83 -39.28 -1.39
C GLY A 520 -12.15 -40.02 -1.61
N ARG A 521 -13.29 -39.33 -1.68
CA ARG A 521 -14.61 -39.89 -1.98
C ARG A 521 -14.81 -40.20 -3.46
N GLY A 522 -14.00 -39.59 -4.33
CA GLY A 522 -14.06 -39.76 -5.77
C GLY A 522 -13.04 -40.75 -6.32
N ASN A 523 -13.21 -41.07 -7.62
CA ASN A 523 -12.21 -41.77 -8.43
C ASN A 523 -11.94 -41.08 -9.77
N VAL A 524 -12.64 -39.98 -10.07
CA VAL A 524 -12.39 -39.08 -11.16
C VAL A 524 -12.75 -37.64 -10.73
N PHE A 525 -11.92 -36.67 -11.14
CA PHE A 525 -12.20 -35.25 -10.93
C PHE A 525 -12.84 -34.67 -12.18
N TRP A 526 -14.00 -34.06 -12.01
CA TRP A 526 -14.79 -33.54 -13.12
C TRP A 526 -14.81 -32.01 -13.11
N TYR A 527 -14.13 -31.36 -14.08
CA TYR A 527 -13.98 -29.92 -14.11
C TYR A 527 -14.56 -29.31 -15.39
N LEU A 528 -15.89 -29.28 -15.51
CA LEU A 528 -16.60 -28.67 -16.62
C LEU A 528 -16.87 -27.18 -16.33
N LEU A 529 -16.60 -26.32 -17.30
CA LEU A 529 -16.78 -24.88 -17.20
C LEU A 529 -17.91 -24.40 -18.12
N PRO A 530 -18.61 -23.30 -17.77
CA PRO A 530 -19.60 -22.69 -18.65
C PRO A 530 -18.96 -22.21 -19.96
N ASP A 531 -19.75 -22.14 -21.03
CA ASP A 531 -19.32 -21.54 -22.28
C ASP A 531 -18.85 -20.11 -22.07
N GLY A 532 -17.71 -19.79 -22.68
CA GLY A 532 -17.08 -18.45 -22.57
C GLY A 532 -16.43 -18.13 -21.21
N TYR A 533 -16.57 -19.01 -20.20
CA TYR A 533 -15.84 -18.85 -18.94
C TYR A 533 -14.38 -19.27 -19.13
N THR A 534 -13.46 -18.50 -18.55
CA THR A 534 -12.01 -18.76 -18.60
C THR A 534 -11.45 -18.97 -17.20
N ASP A 535 -10.68 -20.03 -16.99
CA ASP A 535 -9.92 -20.26 -15.77
C ASP A 535 -8.44 -20.45 -16.08
N GLN A 536 -7.62 -19.45 -15.75
CA GLN A 536 -6.21 -19.45 -16.11
C GLN A 536 -5.35 -20.32 -15.19
N GLY A 537 -5.76 -20.52 -13.96
CA GLY A 537 -4.98 -21.25 -12.96
C GLY A 537 -5.80 -22.07 -11.99
N PRO A 538 -6.51 -23.14 -12.47
CA PRO A 538 -7.34 -23.96 -11.58
C PRO A 538 -6.48 -24.77 -10.62
N ARG A 539 -6.27 -24.25 -9.40
CA ARG A 539 -5.58 -24.93 -8.29
C ARG A 539 -6.19 -26.30 -8.00
N VAL A 540 -7.52 -26.36 -8.07
CA VAL A 540 -8.31 -27.57 -7.76
C VAL A 540 -7.95 -28.76 -8.65
N ILE A 541 -7.49 -28.52 -9.90
CA ILE A 541 -6.98 -29.58 -10.77
C ILE A 541 -5.66 -30.14 -10.22
N VAL A 542 -4.73 -29.29 -9.78
CA VAL A 542 -3.46 -29.73 -9.18
C VAL A 542 -3.72 -30.52 -7.88
N GLU A 543 -4.65 -30.05 -7.05
CA GLU A 543 -5.07 -30.72 -5.81
C GLU A 543 -5.66 -32.12 -6.10
N ALA A 544 -6.53 -32.22 -7.10
CA ALA A 544 -7.13 -33.48 -7.51
C ALA A 544 -6.10 -34.48 -8.09
N MET A 545 -5.20 -33.97 -8.93
CA MET A 545 -4.12 -34.81 -9.50
C MET A 545 -3.18 -35.32 -8.40
N ALA A 546 -2.82 -34.48 -7.43
CA ALA A 546 -2.03 -34.87 -6.27
C ALA A 546 -2.76 -35.93 -5.42
N ALA A 547 -4.07 -35.82 -5.28
CA ALA A 547 -4.91 -36.83 -4.65
C ALA A 547 -4.98 -38.17 -5.46
N GLY A 548 -4.45 -38.21 -6.66
CA GLY A 548 -4.45 -39.37 -7.54
C GLY A 548 -5.74 -39.52 -8.35
N LEU A 549 -6.47 -38.46 -8.58
CA LEU A 549 -7.66 -38.50 -9.43
C LEU A 549 -7.31 -38.12 -10.86
N PRO A 550 -7.66 -38.94 -11.86
CA PRO A 550 -7.62 -38.49 -13.24
C PRO A 550 -8.66 -37.38 -13.45
N VAL A 551 -8.40 -36.50 -14.41
CA VAL A 551 -9.18 -35.27 -14.60
C VAL A 551 -9.89 -35.27 -15.96
N ILE A 552 -11.15 -34.91 -15.99
CA ILE A 552 -11.90 -34.56 -17.19
C ILE A 552 -12.07 -33.03 -17.19
N ALA A 553 -11.55 -32.34 -18.20
CA ALA A 553 -11.63 -30.88 -18.28
C ALA A 553 -11.55 -30.41 -19.74
N GLU A 554 -12.04 -29.20 -20.02
CA GLU A 554 -11.99 -28.59 -21.34
C GLU A 554 -10.55 -28.36 -21.84
N ASP A 555 -10.33 -28.56 -23.15
CA ASP A 555 -9.03 -28.29 -23.81
C ASP A 555 -8.85 -26.81 -24.10
N ARG A 556 -8.96 -25.99 -23.06
CA ARG A 556 -8.76 -24.54 -23.14
C ARG A 556 -8.14 -23.96 -21.87
N ASP A 557 -7.46 -22.84 -22.01
CA ASP A 557 -6.88 -22.06 -20.91
C ASP A 557 -6.01 -22.88 -19.92
N GLY A 558 -6.17 -22.65 -18.63
CA GLY A 558 -5.42 -23.33 -17.57
C GLY A 558 -5.66 -24.84 -17.49
N PRO A 559 -6.89 -25.36 -17.62
CA PRO A 559 -7.15 -26.80 -17.67
C PRO A 559 -6.35 -27.53 -18.74
N ALA A 560 -6.26 -26.97 -19.96
CA ALA A 560 -5.51 -27.55 -21.08
C ALA A 560 -4.01 -27.74 -20.79
N ASP A 561 -3.42 -26.84 -20.00
CA ASP A 561 -2.00 -26.92 -19.60
C ASP A 561 -1.77 -27.95 -18.47
N ARG A 562 -2.81 -28.33 -17.72
CA ARG A 562 -2.71 -29.23 -16.54
C ARG A 562 -2.97 -30.67 -16.91
N VAL A 563 -3.91 -30.93 -17.81
CA VAL A 563 -4.35 -32.27 -18.18
C VAL A 563 -3.64 -32.72 -19.44
N THR A 564 -3.16 -33.97 -19.46
CA THR A 564 -2.62 -34.66 -20.64
C THR A 564 -3.42 -35.93 -20.89
N THR A 565 -3.21 -36.55 -22.03
CA THR A 565 -3.84 -37.83 -22.37
C THR A 565 -3.51 -38.95 -21.38
N GLU A 566 -2.36 -38.88 -20.72
CA GLU A 566 -1.94 -39.86 -19.71
C GLU A 566 -2.62 -39.60 -18.36
N THR A 567 -2.94 -38.33 -18.02
CA THR A 567 -3.41 -37.94 -16.69
C THR A 567 -4.91 -37.72 -16.62
N GLY A 568 -5.61 -37.78 -17.75
CA GLY A 568 -7.03 -37.53 -17.82
C GLY A 568 -7.53 -37.42 -19.26
N TRP A 569 -8.52 -36.56 -19.45
CA TRP A 569 -9.17 -36.31 -20.72
C TRP A 569 -9.38 -34.82 -20.90
N LYS A 570 -9.01 -34.33 -22.06
CA LYS A 570 -9.33 -33.00 -22.54
C LYS A 570 -10.53 -33.11 -23.46
N ILE A 571 -11.49 -32.25 -23.29
CA ILE A 571 -12.75 -32.29 -24.03
C ILE A 571 -13.01 -30.98 -24.77
N ASP A 572 -13.62 -31.08 -25.94
CA ASP A 572 -14.08 -29.94 -26.73
C ASP A 572 -15.58 -29.66 -26.56
N SER A 573 -16.31 -30.62 -25.96
CA SER A 573 -17.75 -30.49 -25.69
C SER A 573 -18.17 -31.23 -24.42
N HIS A 574 -19.29 -30.84 -23.83
CA HIS A 574 -19.88 -31.54 -22.69
C HIS A 574 -20.41 -32.92 -23.05
N GLU A 575 -20.76 -33.12 -24.32
CA GLU A 575 -21.19 -34.43 -24.86
C GLU A 575 -20.08 -35.48 -24.73
N GLU A 576 -18.87 -35.08 -25.11
CA GLU A 576 -17.69 -35.93 -25.00
C GLU A 576 -17.41 -36.30 -23.53
N ALA A 577 -17.69 -35.40 -22.56
CA ALA A 577 -17.58 -35.74 -21.14
C ALA A 577 -18.54 -36.84 -20.71
N VAL A 578 -19.76 -36.89 -21.26
CA VAL A 578 -20.74 -37.96 -21.01
C VAL A 578 -20.25 -39.30 -21.57
N GLU A 579 -19.72 -39.29 -22.79
CA GLU A 579 -19.17 -40.49 -23.44
C GLU A 579 -18.00 -41.04 -22.63
N ILE A 580 -17.07 -40.20 -22.24
CA ILE A 580 -15.90 -40.57 -21.42
C ILE A 580 -16.38 -41.18 -20.10
N ILE A 581 -17.22 -40.48 -19.31
CA ILE A 581 -17.72 -40.99 -18.02
C ILE A 581 -18.35 -42.36 -18.14
N ASN A 582 -19.12 -42.58 -19.19
CA ASN A 582 -19.83 -43.84 -19.41
C ASN A 582 -18.92 -45.00 -19.87
N SER A 583 -17.70 -44.71 -20.33
CA SER A 583 -16.68 -45.67 -20.78
C SER A 583 -15.63 -46.01 -19.72
N LEU A 584 -15.62 -45.31 -18.54
CA LEU A 584 -14.58 -45.47 -17.53
C LEU A 584 -14.62 -46.86 -16.88
N THR A 585 -13.45 -47.48 -16.79
CA THR A 585 -13.23 -48.71 -16.03
C THR A 585 -12.28 -48.48 -14.85
N PRO A 586 -12.29 -49.32 -13.82
CA PRO A 586 -11.38 -49.23 -12.70
C PRO A 586 -9.90 -49.19 -13.11
N GLU A 587 -9.52 -49.94 -14.13
CA GLU A 587 -8.15 -50.06 -14.65
C GLU A 587 -7.69 -48.71 -15.25
N ILE A 588 -8.50 -48.12 -16.12
CA ILE A 588 -8.23 -46.83 -16.74
C ILE A 588 -8.12 -45.71 -15.68
N LEU A 589 -9.05 -45.73 -14.72
CA LEU A 589 -9.02 -44.75 -13.62
C LEU A 589 -7.74 -44.87 -12.75
N ALA A 590 -7.34 -46.12 -12.46
CA ALA A 590 -6.13 -46.35 -11.66
C ALA A 590 -4.84 -45.97 -12.40
N GLU A 591 -4.74 -46.31 -13.68
CA GLU A 591 -3.59 -45.95 -14.53
C GLU A 591 -3.44 -44.44 -14.63
N LYS A 592 -4.46 -43.75 -15.09
CA LYS A 592 -4.45 -42.30 -15.25
C LYS A 592 -4.33 -41.56 -13.91
N GLY A 593 -4.93 -42.06 -12.84
CA GLY A 593 -4.81 -41.48 -11.50
C GLY A 593 -3.38 -41.58 -10.96
N LYS A 594 -2.67 -42.69 -11.21
CA LYS A 594 -1.24 -42.83 -10.89
C LYS A 594 -0.39 -41.84 -11.68
N ALA A 595 -0.65 -41.70 -12.98
CA ALA A 595 0.05 -40.76 -13.84
C ALA A 595 -0.23 -39.30 -13.41
N ALA A 596 -1.47 -38.96 -13.07
CA ALA A 596 -1.86 -37.64 -12.57
C ALA A 596 -1.10 -37.28 -11.29
N ARG A 597 -1.04 -38.20 -10.31
CA ARG A 597 -0.27 -38.01 -9.08
C ARG A 597 1.20 -37.84 -9.33
N GLN A 598 1.77 -38.62 -10.23
CA GLN A 598 3.19 -38.50 -10.59
C GLN A 598 3.49 -37.14 -11.21
N ARG A 599 2.65 -36.69 -12.13
CA ARG A 599 2.80 -35.37 -12.76
C ARG A 599 2.70 -34.25 -11.73
N ALA A 600 1.74 -34.33 -10.78
CA ALA A 600 1.64 -33.33 -9.71
C ALA A 600 2.93 -33.22 -8.90
N LYS A 601 3.59 -34.38 -8.59
CA LYS A 601 4.85 -34.41 -7.85
C LYS A 601 6.05 -33.85 -8.63
N THR A 602 6.09 -33.96 -9.94
CA THR A 602 7.27 -33.65 -10.74
C THR A 602 7.17 -32.31 -11.49
N GLU A 603 5.95 -31.89 -11.91
CA GLU A 603 5.78 -30.71 -12.74
C GLU A 603 5.13 -29.54 -12.01
N PHE A 604 4.23 -29.81 -11.03
CA PHE A 604 3.51 -28.76 -10.33
C PHE A 604 4.12 -28.42 -8.96
N ILE A 605 5.44 -28.40 -8.93
CA ILE A 605 6.25 -28.15 -7.74
C ILE A 605 6.16 -26.65 -7.40
N LYS A 606 5.68 -26.32 -6.20
CA LYS A 606 5.57 -24.92 -5.76
C LYS A 606 6.93 -24.21 -5.69
N GLU A 607 8.01 -24.94 -5.44
CA GLU A 607 9.38 -24.43 -5.39
C GLU A 607 9.84 -23.80 -6.72
N ASN A 608 9.28 -24.20 -7.86
CA ASN A 608 9.53 -23.54 -9.14
C ASN A 608 9.21 -22.04 -9.11
N TRP A 609 8.27 -21.62 -8.25
CA TRP A 609 7.97 -20.20 -8.05
C TRP A 609 9.10 -19.46 -7.34
N PHE A 610 9.74 -20.10 -6.35
CA PHE A 610 10.88 -19.51 -5.68
C PHE A 610 12.02 -19.27 -6.67
N ASP A 611 12.35 -20.30 -7.47
CA ASP A 611 13.40 -20.20 -8.47
C ASP A 611 13.10 -19.12 -9.51
N GLU A 612 11.89 -19.10 -10.06
CA GLU A 612 11.53 -18.14 -11.11
C GLU A 612 11.40 -16.70 -10.60
N VAL A 613 11.00 -16.50 -9.35
CA VAL A 613 10.93 -15.18 -8.74
C VAL A 613 12.31 -14.69 -8.34
N THR A 614 13.24 -15.58 -7.94
CA THR A 614 14.61 -15.22 -7.53
C THR A 614 15.62 -15.16 -8.68
N LYS A 615 15.42 -15.88 -9.80
CA LYS A 615 16.24 -15.77 -11.02
C LYS A 615 16.11 -14.40 -11.67
#